data_2213df1fbe14d561d0f1b76d3a820823
#
_entry.id   2213df1fbe14d561d0f1b76d3a820823
#
_cell.length_a   1.000
_cell.length_b   1.000
_cell.length_c   1.000
_cell.angle_alpha   90.00
_cell.angle_beta   90.00
_cell.angle_gamma   90.00
#
_symmetry.space_group_name_H-M   'P 1'
#
loop_
_entity.id
_entity.type
_entity.pdbx_description
1 polymer ?
#
loop_
_entity_poly.entity_id
_entity_poly.type
_entity_poly.pdbx_seq_one_letter_code
_entity_poly.pdbx_strand_id
1 'polypeptide(L)'
;MNNNLSQVSSKYTLAKDTLVLILAGGRGSRLHELTDKRAKPALYFGGNRRIIDFALSNCINSGLNHIGVITQYAAHSLLRHLQKGWSFLPQERGEFIDMLPARQQIDDSTWYRGTADAVYQNMAIIRDHYKPKYILILAGDHIYKQDYGQMLLDHVNSGARCTVGCIEVPRSEASEFGVMAVNENLKVKDFVEKPKDPPPMVGKPDVSLASMGIYVFDADYLYEMLNREVNTPYTSHDFGKDVLPRCLEEGTLYAHPFSRSCMGRNTEGDIYWRDVGTLDSFWQSNIDLVSEHPQLDIYDQSWPIRGNPVQSYPSKFFYKNANIKPVDNSLIGGGCVITDASISYSVLFDRIRINEGSSIDYSVVLPEVVIGKNCILRHCIIDRHCVIPDGMRIGVDKESDRKRFRVSSSGKVVLVTPAMLKRLEGGNVPEEGHLD
;
A
#
# COMPACT_ATOMS: atom_id res chain seq x y z
N MET A 1 -34.58 -14.56 1.60
CA MET A 1 -34.47 -13.52 0.54
C MET A 1 -34.62 -12.09 1.07
N ASN A 2 -35.60 -11.81 1.97
CA ASN A 2 -35.79 -10.43 2.45
C ASN A 2 -34.62 -9.82 3.25
N ASN A 3 -33.90 -10.62 4.04
CA ASN A 3 -32.74 -10.09 4.82
C ASN A 3 -31.56 -9.64 3.95
N ASN A 4 -31.30 -10.33 2.84
CA ASN A 4 -30.22 -9.94 1.93
C ASN A 4 -30.52 -8.63 1.17
N LEU A 5 -31.78 -8.42 0.78
CA LEU A 5 -32.19 -7.19 0.08
C LEU A 5 -32.13 -5.96 1.00
N SER A 6 -32.52 -6.11 2.28
CA SER A 6 -32.43 -5.03 3.27
C SER A 6 -30.98 -4.67 3.60
N GLN A 7 -30.08 -5.64 3.69
CA GLN A 7 -28.65 -5.40 3.92
C GLN A 7 -27.97 -4.73 2.72
N VAL A 8 -28.28 -5.14 1.48
CA VAL A 8 -27.74 -4.51 0.27
C VAL A 8 -28.21 -3.07 0.15
N SER A 9 -29.50 -2.80 0.40
CA SER A 9 -30.04 -1.43 0.43
C SER A 9 -29.37 -0.56 1.49
N SER A 10 -29.11 -1.12 2.67
CA SER A 10 -28.41 -0.43 3.76
C SER A 10 -26.94 -0.11 3.40
N LYS A 11 -26.17 -1.06 2.84
CA LYS A 11 -24.79 -0.83 2.38
C LYS A 11 -24.73 0.29 1.35
N TYR A 12 -25.65 0.31 0.37
CA TYR A 12 -25.69 1.32 -0.67
C TYR A 12 -25.94 2.73 -0.12
N THR A 13 -26.86 2.86 0.85
CA THR A 13 -27.14 4.14 1.51
C THR A 13 -25.93 4.61 2.32
N LEU A 14 -25.32 3.71 3.11
CA LEU A 14 -24.13 4.04 3.89
C LEU A 14 -22.95 4.46 2.99
N ALA A 15 -22.78 3.80 1.84
CA ALA A 15 -21.73 4.15 0.89
C ALA A 15 -21.88 5.59 0.35
N LYS A 16 -23.11 6.03 0.06
CA LYS A 16 -23.38 7.40 -0.39
C LYS A 16 -23.14 8.46 0.69
N ASP A 17 -23.40 8.12 1.94
CA ASP A 17 -23.24 9.01 3.10
C ASP A 17 -21.78 9.04 3.60
N THR A 18 -20.88 8.27 2.98
CA THR A 18 -19.50 8.10 3.41
C THR A 18 -18.51 8.80 2.49
N LEU A 19 -17.63 9.63 3.05
CA LEU A 19 -16.42 10.12 2.40
C LEU A 19 -15.24 9.24 2.81
N VAL A 20 -14.48 8.75 1.82
CA VAL A 20 -13.21 8.07 2.06
C VAL A 20 -12.06 9.05 2.01
N LEU A 21 -11.17 9.00 2.98
CA LEU A 21 -9.92 9.76 3.01
C LEU A 21 -8.74 8.78 2.97
N ILE A 22 -7.99 8.77 1.87
CA ILE A 22 -6.80 7.95 1.73
C ILE A 22 -5.57 8.78 2.09
N LEU A 23 -4.88 8.41 3.17
CA LEU A 23 -3.65 9.05 3.60
C LEU A 23 -2.48 8.54 2.76
N ALA A 24 -1.99 9.35 1.84
CA ALA A 24 -0.96 9.00 0.87
C ALA A 24 0.30 9.87 0.99
N GLY A 25 0.56 10.45 2.18
CA GLY A 25 1.64 11.41 2.44
C GLY A 25 2.93 10.83 3.04
N GLY A 26 2.97 9.55 3.40
CA GLY A 26 4.11 8.93 4.07
C GLY A 26 5.38 8.89 3.22
N ARG A 27 6.53 9.32 3.79
CA ARG A 27 7.83 9.33 3.11
C ARG A 27 8.37 7.94 2.80
N GLY A 28 7.98 6.91 3.59
CA GLY A 28 8.44 5.53 3.39
C GLY A 28 9.96 5.35 3.58
N SER A 29 10.56 6.05 4.54
CA SER A 29 12.02 6.12 4.74
C SER A 29 12.73 4.77 4.87
N ARG A 30 12.04 3.74 5.35
CA ARG A 30 12.56 2.36 5.48
C ARG A 30 12.70 1.64 4.12
N LEU A 31 12.16 2.21 3.03
CA LEU A 31 12.34 1.73 1.65
C LEU A 31 13.53 2.41 0.97
N HIS A 32 14.24 3.28 1.69
CA HIS A 32 15.45 3.96 1.25
C HIS A 32 15.29 4.63 -0.12
N GLU A 33 16.27 4.50 -0.99
CA GLU A 33 16.34 5.16 -2.30
C GLU A 33 15.16 4.80 -3.24
N LEU A 34 14.41 3.74 -2.93
CA LEU A 34 13.21 3.39 -3.70
C LEU A 34 12.09 4.44 -3.56
N THR A 35 12.09 5.20 -2.45
CA THR A 35 11.11 6.25 -2.16
C THR A 35 11.68 7.67 -2.15
N ASP A 36 12.94 7.89 -2.54
CA ASP A 36 13.53 9.23 -2.57
C ASP A 36 12.79 10.20 -3.50
N LYS A 37 12.28 9.71 -4.62
CA LYS A 37 11.64 10.53 -5.66
C LYS A 37 10.13 10.28 -5.81
N ARG A 38 9.54 9.45 -4.95
CA ARG A 38 8.12 9.09 -5.02
C ARG A 38 7.58 8.67 -3.66
N ALA A 39 6.33 8.99 -3.37
CA ALA A 39 5.65 8.52 -2.17
C ALA A 39 5.49 6.98 -2.21
N LYS A 40 5.51 6.31 -1.04
CA LYS A 40 5.32 4.85 -0.93
C LYS A 40 4.05 4.37 -1.64
N PRO A 41 2.87 5.02 -1.53
CA PRO A 41 1.66 4.61 -2.26
C PRO A 41 1.80 4.59 -3.79
N ALA A 42 2.77 5.32 -4.34
CA ALA A 42 3.04 5.38 -5.78
C ALA A 42 4.01 4.29 -6.28
N LEU A 43 4.56 3.45 -5.40
CA LEU A 43 5.42 2.33 -5.80
C LEU A 43 4.63 1.31 -6.62
N TYR A 44 5.31 0.73 -7.60
CA TYR A 44 4.79 -0.35 -8.43
C TYR A 44 4.67 -1.64 -7.63
N PHE A 45 3.60 -2.42 -7.89
CA PHE A 45 3.33 -3.69 -7.23
C PHE A 45 2.63 -4.67 -8.18
N GLY A 46 2.96 -5.97 -8.08
CA GLY A 46 2.22 -7.04 -8.76
C GLY A 46 2.23 -6.98 -10.30
N GLY A 47 3.30 -6.47 -10.90
CA GLY A 47 3.53 -6.47 -12.35
C GLY A 47 3.00 -5.22 -13.08
N ASN A 48 1.86 -4.64 -12.71
CA ASN A 48 1.27 -3.49 -13.42
C ASN A 48 0.37 -2.59 -12.57
N ARG A 49 0.39 -2.74 -11.25
CA ARG A 49 -0.37 -1.92 -10.29
C ARG A 49 0.57 -1.03 -9.50
N ARG A 50 0.00 -0.13 -8.69
CA ARG A 50 0.68 0.59 -7.63
C ARG A 50 0.06 0.24 -6.28
N ILE A 51 0.76 0.48 -5.20
CA ILE A 51 0.28 0.14 -3.85
C ILE A 51 -1.08 0.78 -3.57
N ILE A 52 -1.26 2.07 -3.90
CA ILE A 52 -2.52 2.78 -3.67
C ILE A 52 -3.72 2.17 -4.42
N ASP A 53 -3.48 1.45 -5.52
CA ASP A 53 -4.54 0.85 -6.33
C ASP A 53 -5.34 -0.19 -5.53
N PHE A 54 -4.77 -0.79 -4.49
CA PHE A 54 -5.48 -1.71 -3.60
C PHE A 54 -6.54 -0.99 -2.77
N ALA A 55 -6.17 0.09 -2.07
CA ALA A 55 -7.12 0.87 -1.28
C ALA A 55 -8.23 1.48 -2.17
N LEU A 56 -7.86 2.06 -3.32
CA LEU A 56 -8.82 2.60 -4.28
C LEU A 56 -9.77 1.54 -4.84
N SER A 57 -9.23 0.36 -5.23
CA SER A 57 -10.05 -0.74 -5.74
C SER A 57 -11.01 -1.27 -4.69
N ASN A 58 -10.56 -1.42 -3.44
CA ASN A 58 -11.41 -1.81 -2.33
C ASN A 58 -12.57 -0.81 -2.14
N CYS A 59 -12.29 0.50 -2.24
CA CYS A 59 -13.36 1.52 -2.18
C CYS A 59 -14.41 1.32 -3.28
N ILE A 60 -13.98 1.27 -4.54
CA ILE A 60 -14.87 1.14 -5.69
C ILE A 60 -15.66 -0.17 -5.62
N ASN A 61 -14.99 -1.28 -5.29
CA ASN A 61 -15.64 -2.58 -5.17
C ASN A 61 -16.64 -2.63 -3.99
N SER A 62 -16.43 -1.82 -2.96
CA SER A 62 -17.37 -1.63 -1.84
C SER A 62 -18.51 -0.63 -2.14
N GLY A 63 -18.53 -0.01 -3.33
CA GLY A 63 -19.48 1.03 -3.72
C GLY A 63 -19.19 2.42 -3.15
N LEU A 64 -18.00 2.63 -2.58
CA LEU A 64 -17.54 3.90 -2.00
C LEU A 64 -16.84 4.74 -3.08
N ASN A 65 -17.59 5.64 -3.69
CA ASN A 65 -17.14 6.41 -4.86
C ASN A 65 -16.87 7.90 -4.55
N HIS A 66 -16.92 8.32 -3.30
CA HIS A 66 -16.57 9.65 -2.82
C HIS A 66 -15.22 9.57 -2.11
N ILE A 67 -14.13 9.88 -2.80
CA ILE A 67 -12.77 9.60 -2.31
C ILE A 67 -11.92 10.87 -2.36
N GLY A 68 -11.36 11.26 -1.22
CA GLY A 68 -10.31 12.27 -1.10
C GLY A 68 -8.94 11.61 -0.87
N VAL A 69 -7.94 11.91 -1.69
CA VAL A 69 -6.58 11.43 -1.51
C VAL A 69 -5.72 12.54 -0.94
N ILE A 70 -5.33 12.41 0.32
CA ILE A 70 -4.50 13.40 1.03
C ILE A 70 -3.03 13.12 0.73
N THR A 71 -2.37 14.07 0.06
CA THR A 71 -0.99 13.92 -0.43
C THR A 71 -0.07 14.98 0.16
N GLN A 72 1.20 14.65 0.38
CA GLN A 72 2.19 15.57 0.93
C GLN A 72 3.52 15.50 0.17
N TYR A 73 4.28 14.43 0.36
CA TYR A 73 5.65 14.27 -0.14
C TYR A 73 5.69 13.63 -1.52
N ALA A 74 6.60 14.13 -2.41
CA ALA A 74 6.90 13.54 -3.73
C ALA A 74 5.64 13.09 -4.51
N ALA A 75 4.58 13.90 -4.46
CA ALA A 75 3.24 13.53 -4.91
C ALA A 75 3.09 13.46 -6.43
N HIS A 76 4.00 14.06 -7.23
CA HIS A 76 3.83 14.19 -8.69
C HIS A 76 3.54 12.86 -9.40
N SER A 77 4.33 11.83 -9.12
CA SER A 77 4.14 10.49 -9.69
C SER A 77 2.80 9.85 -9.28
N LEU A 78 2.36 10.12 -8.04
CA LEU A 78 1.06 9.66 -7.53
C LEU A 78 -0.09 10.41 -8.20
N LEU A 79 -0.03 11.74 -8.25
CA LEU A 79 -1.05 12.59 -8.87
C LEU A 79 -1.26 12.22 -10.34
N ARG A 80 -0.16 12.06 -11.08
CA ARG A 80 -0.20 11.62 -12.49
C ARG A 80 -0.84 10.24 -12.66
N HIS A 81 -0.57 9.31 -11.73
CA HIS A 81 -1.19 7.98 -11.73
C HIS A 81 -2.70 8.06 -11.51
N LEU A 82 -3.13 8.85 -10.52
CA LEU A 82 -4.54 9.04 -10.22
C LEU A 82 -5.28 9.68 -11.41
N GLN A 83 -4.72 10.74 -11.99
CA GLN A 83 -5.30 11.42 -13.16
C GLN A 83 -5.45 10.49 -14.37
N LYS A 84 -4.47 9.62 -14.63
CA LYS A 84 -4.48 8.73 -15.81
C LYS A 84 -5.28 7.46 -15.61
N GLY A 85 -5.23 6.88 -14.42
CA GLY A 85 -5.78 5.56 -14.15
C GLY A 85 -7.15 5.56 -13.49
N TRP A 86 -7.52 6.66 -12.82
CA TRP A 86 -8.68 6.69 -11.93
C TRP A 86 -9.70 7.77 -12.28
N SER A 87 -9.65 8.32 -13.49
CA SER A 87 -10.59 9.34 -14.01
C SER A 87 -11.87 8.77 -14.64
N PHE A 88 -12.16 7.49 -14.43
CA PHE A 88 -13.31 6.81 -15.05
C PHE A 88 -14.60 6.92 -14.24
N LEU A 89 -14.57 7.50 -13.04
CA LEU A 89 -15.77 7.69 -12.22
C LEU A 89 -16.72 8.71 -12.88
N PRO A 90 -18.03 8.41 -12.90
CA PRO A 90 -19.01 9.30 -13.49
C PRO A 90 -19.28 10.52 -12.60
N GLN A 91 -18.56 11.60 -12.84
CA GLN A 91 -18.71 12.85 -12.10
C GLN A 91 -20.14 13.44 -12.17
N GLU A 92 -20.88 13.14 -13.22
CA GLU A 92 -22.30 13.49 -13.39
C GLU A 92 -23.20 12.89 -12.30
N ARG A 93 -22.76 11.80 -11.68
CA ARG A 93 -23.44 11.15 -10.53
C ARG A 93 -22.94 11.64 -9.18
N GLY A 94 -22.03 12.62 -9.16
CA GLY A 94 -21.37 13.08 -7.95
C GLY A 94 -20.26 12.17 -7.44
N GLU A 95 -19.82 11.18 -8.24
CA GLU A 95 -18.72 10.28 -7.89
C GLU A 95 -17.38 10.94 -8.26
N PHE A 96 -16.38 10.86 -7.36
CA PHE A 96 -15.11 11.53 -7.58
C PHE A 96 -13.94 10.85 -6.84
N ILE A 97 -12.73 11.10 -7.36
CA ILE A 97 -11.47 10.94 -6.64
C ILE A 97 -10.77 12.28 -6.66
N ASP A 98 -10.87 13.03 -5.56
CA ASP A 98 -10.28 14.35 -5.41
C ASP A 98 -8.92 14.29 -4.73
N MET A 99 -8.01 15.12 -5.19
CA MET A 99 -6.69 15.25 -4.60
C MET A 99 -6.70 16.41 -3.60
N LEU A 100 -6.35 16.09 -2.36
CA LEU A 100 -6.27 17.04 -1.25
C LEU A 100 -4.77 17.23 -0.88
N PRO A 101 -4.05 18.10 -1.60
CA PRO A 101 -2.64 18.34 -1.33
C PRO A 101 -2.47 19.15 -0.05
N ALA A 102 -1.31 18.98 0.61
CA ALA A 102 -0.93 19.84 1.72
C ALA A 102 -0.95 21.32 1.27
N ARG A 103 -1.66 22.16 2.02
CA ARG A 103 -1.68 23.59 1.77
C ARG A 103 -0.50 24.22 2.50
N GLN A 104 0.32 25.01 1.80
CA GLN A 104 1.21 25.96 2.45
C GLN A 104 0.33 27.03 3.13
N GLN A 105 0.27 26.98 4.45
CA GLN A 105 -0.19 28.16 5.21
C GLN A 105 0.97 29.18 5.25
N ILE A 106 0.63 30.45 5.48
CA ILE A 106 1.47 31.66 5.30
C ILE A 106 2.83 31.62 6.06
N ASP A 107 3.05 30.66 6.93
CA ASP A 107 4.32 30.39 7.59
C ASP A 107 5.06 29.23 6.91
N ASP A 108 6.25 29.50 6.42
CA ASP A 108 7.14 28.69 5.58
C ASP A 108 7.56 27.29 6.11
N SER A 109 6.92 26.76 7.16
CA SER A 109 7.41 25.55 7.87
C SER A 109 6.39 24.41 8.05
N THR A 110 5.15 24.50 7.55
CA THR A 110 4.11 23.55 7.98
C THR A 110 3.69 22.54 6.91
N TRP A 111 4.51 21.51 6.76
CA TRP A 111 4.06 20.20 6.31
C TRP A 111 3.13 19.58 7.36
N TYR A 112 2.28 18.59 6.97
CA TYR A 112 1.49 17.85 7.95
C TYR A 112 2.38 17.28 9.06
N ARG A 113 2.07 17.61 10.31
CA ARG A 113 2.82 17.18 11.49
C ARG A 113 2.59 15.72 11.84
N GLY A 114 1.43 15.17 11.42
CA GLY A 114 1.03 13.79 11.63
C GLY A 114 -0.22 13.44 10.83
N THR A 115 -0.72 12.23 11.01
CA THR A 115 -1.87 11.70 10.28
C THR A 115 -3.17 12.41 10.63
N ALA A 116 -3.37 12.79 11.89
CA ALA A 116 -4.53 13.54 12.35
C ALA A 116 -4.50 15.00 11.85
N ASP A 117 -3.32 15.65 11.85
CA ASP A 117 -3.15 16.99 11.32
C ASP A 117 -3.45 17.06 9.82
N ALA A 118 -3.10 16.02 9.06
CA ALA A 118 -3.42 15.93 7.64
C ALA A 118 -4.94 15.98 7.37
N VAL A 119 -5.74 15.33 8.20
CA VAL A 119 -7.20 15.38 8.11
C VAL A 119 -7.73 16.72 8.63
N TYR A 120 -7.19 17.21 9.75
CA TYR A 120 -7.59 18.48 10.35
C TYR A 120 -7.44 19.67 9.40
N GLN A 121 -6.29 19.79 8.72
CA GLN A 121 -6.05 20.89 7.77
C GLN A 121 -7.01 20.88 6.57
N ASN A 122 -7.60 19.72 6.24
CA ASN A 122 -8.61 19.57 5.20
C ASN A 122 -10.05 19.61 5.74
N MET A 123 -10.25 19.76 7.07
CA MET A 123 -11.55 19.63 7.73
C MET A 123 -12.60 20.61 7.18
N ALA A 124 -12.21 21.85 6.87
CA ALA A 124 -13.14 22.84 6.34
C ALA A 124 -13.76 22.40 5.01
N ILE A 125 -12.94 21.90 4.06
CA ILE A 125 -13.45 21.39 2.79
C ILE A 125 -14.27 20.11 2.99
N ILE A 126 -13.87 19.23 3.91
CA ILE A 126 -14.60 18.00 4.22
C ILE A 126 -15.99 18.34 4.77
N ARG A 127 -16.07 19.23 5.75
CA ARG A 127 -17.32 19.60 6.42
C ARG A 127 -18.25 20.45 5.52
N ASP A 128 -17.69 21.45 4.82
CA ASP A 128 -18.49 22.49 4.18
C ASP A 128 -18.82 22.13 2.72
N HIS A 129 -17.98 21.38 2.03
CA HIS A 129 -18.18 21.00 0.64
C HIS A 129 -18.75 19.58 0.49
N TYR A 130 -18.07 18.55 1.05
CA TYR A 130 -18.50 17.16 0.90
C TYR A 130 -19.66 16.77 1.84
N LYS A 131 -19.70 17.30 3.06
CA LYS A 131 -20.77 17.12 4.06
C LYS A 131 -21.11 15.64 4.33
N PRO A 132 -20.14 14.77 4.57
CA PRO A 132 -20.39 13.36 4.80
C PRO A 132 -21.05 13.15 6.16
N LYS A 133 -21.78 12.03 6.30
CA LYS A 133 -22.24 11.52 7.59
C LYS A 133 -21.20 10.65 8.27
N TYR A 134 -20.49 9.87 7.48
CA TYR A 134 -19.41 9.00 7.92
C TYR A 134 -18.11 9.32 7.18
N ILE A 135 -16.99 9.14 7.85
CA ILE A 135 -15.66 9.29 7.25
C ILE A 135 -14.89 7.99 7.45
N LEU A 136 -14.47 7.38 6.33
CA LEU A 136 -13.56 6.23 6.32
C LEU A 136 -12.15 6.71 6.02
N ILE A 137 -11.23 6.52 6.96
CA ILE A 137 -9.82 6.89 6.83
C ILE A 137 -9.01 5.63 6.54
N LEU A 138 -8.21 5.66 5.48
CA LEU A 138 -7.40 4.55 5.01
C LEU A 138 -5.93 4.94 4.91
N ALA A 139 -5.04 4.02 5.28
CA ALA A 139 -3.66 4.08 4.86
C ALA A 139 -3.54 3.68 3.38
N GLY A 140 -2.92 4.53 2.57
CA GLY A 140 -2.77 4.31 1.12
C GLY A 140 -1.59 3.43 0.72
N ASP A 141 -0.94 2.74 1.66
CA ASP A 141 0.35 2.09 1.51
C ASP A 141 0.37 0.60 1.93
N HIS A 142 -0.79 -0.03 2.06
CA HIS A 142 -0.95 -1.45 2.41
C HIS A 142 -1.52 -2.27 1.25
N ILE A 143 -1.21 -3.56 1.23
CA ILE A 143 -1.66 -4.53 0.23
C ILE A 143 -2.65 -5.50 0.87
N TYR A 144 -3.91 -5.46 0.44
CA TYR A 144 -5.00 -6.30 0.94
C TYR A 144 -6.25 -6.16 0.08
N LYS A 145 -7.23 -7.07 0.25
CA LYS A 145 -8.58 -6.96 -0.32
C LYS A 145 -9.63 -6.92 0.79
N GLN A 146 -10.50 -5.91 0.79
CA GLN A 146 -11.51 -5.71 1.85
C GLN A 146 -12.80 -5.09 1.31
N ASP A 147 -13.97 -5.60 1.77
CA ASP A 147 -15.26 -4.95 1.64
C ASP A 147 -15.50 -3.97 2.81
N TYR A 148 -15.29 -2.68 2.57
CA TYR A 148 -15.53 -1.65 3.57
C TYR A 148 -17.01 -1.44 3.89
N GLY A 149 -17.92 -1.84 2.99
CA GLY A 149 -19.37 -1.81 3.26
C GLY A 149 -19.75 -2.66 4.47
N GLN A 150 -19.03 -3.78 4.70
CA GLN A 150 -19.23 -4.60 5.90
C GLN A 150 -18.75 -3.89 7.17
N MET A 151 -17.61 -3.21 7.10
CA MET A 151 -17.09 -2.44 8.23
C MET A 151 -18.00 -1.27 8.61
N LEU A 152 -18.58 -0.58 7.61
CA LEU A 152 -19.57 0.48 7.83
C LEU A 152 -20.86 -0.05 8.48
N LEU A 153 -21.34 -1.21 8.06
CA LEU A 153 -22.49 -1.88 8.70
C LEU A 153 -22.19 -2.21 10.16
N ASP A 154 -21.04 -2.78 10.45
CA ASP A 154 -20.63 -3.12 11.81
C ASP A 154 -20.52 -1.85 12.68
N HIS A 155 -19.99 -0.75 12.13
CA HIS A 155 -19.90 0.55 12.79
C HIS A 155 -21.27 1.06 13.22
N VAL A 156 -22.22 1.10 12.30
CA VAL A 156 -23.59 1.59 12.60
C VAL A 156 -24.33 0.66 13.55
N ASN A 157 -24.23 -0.65 13.33
CA ASN A 157 -24.94 -1.65 14.14
C ASN A 157 -24.43 -1.71 15.59
N SER A 158 -23.15 -1.43 15.83
CA SER A 158 -22.58 -1.40 17.18
C SER A 158 -22.90 -0.10 17.94
N GLY A 159 -23.40 0.93 17.27
CA GLY A 159 -23.55 2.27 17.84
C GLY A 159 -22.21 2.95 18.15
N ALA A 160 -21.15 2.52 17.48
CA ALA A 160 -19.83 3.11 17.60
C ALA A 160 -19.82 4.55 17.04
N ARG A 161 -19.00 5.42 17.61
CA ARG A 161 -18.64 6.71 17.01
C ARG A 161 -17.27 6.67 16.34
N CYS A 162 -16.44 5.70 16.76
CA CYS A 162 -15.16 5.36 16.13
C CYS A 162 -15.02 3.84 16.04
N THR A 163 -14.68 3.32 14.85
CA THR A 163 -14.38 1.90 14.63
C THR A 163 -13.01 1.78 14.01
N VAL A 164 -12.18 0.88 14.55
CA VAL A 164 -10.83 0.59 14.04
C VAL A 164 -10.78 -0.78 13.39
N GLY A 165 -10.31 -0.86 12.15
CA GLY A 165 -10.01 -2.12 11.46
C GLY A 165 -8.79 -2.78 12.10
N CYS A 166 -8.91 -4.07 12.43
CA CYS A 166 -7.86 -4.80 13.13
C CYS A 166 -7.66 -6.20 12.54
N ILE A 167 -6.44 -6.70 12.70
CA ILE A 167 -6.01 -8.02 12.21
C ILE A 167 -5.27 -8.78 13.31
N GLU A 168 -5.45 -10.11 13.32
CA GLU A 168 -4.67 -11.01 14.15
C GLU A 168 -3.26 -11.17 13.56
N VAL A 169 -2.23 -10.90 14.35
CA VAL A 169 -0.83 -11.07 13.96
C VAL A 169 -0.07 -11.86 15.02
N PRO A 170 1.02 -12.56 14.68
CA PRO A 170 1.90 -13.15 15.68
C PRO A 170 2.37 -12.07 16.66
N ARG A 171 2.35 -12.37 17.97
CA ARG A 171 2.75 -11.44 19.02
C ARG A 171 4.16 -10.88 18.81
N SER A 172 5.06 -11.71 18.28
CA SER A 172 6.44 -11.32 17.96
C SER A 172 6.56 -10.22 16.90
N GLU A 173 5.54 -10.04 16.07
CA GLU A 173 5.51 -9.03 14.98
C GLU A 173 4.66 -7.82 15.36
N ALA A 174 3.90 -7.88 16.44
CA ALA A 174 2.90 -6.87 16.80
C ALA A 174 3.50 -5.56 17.32
N SER A 175 4.79 -5.53 17.70
CA SER A 175 5.47 -4.31 18.20
C SER A 175 5.57 -3.16 17.19
N GLU A 176 5.37 -3.44 15.90
CA GLU A 176 5.38 -2.41 14.84
C GLU A 176 4.02 -1.69 14.69
N PHE A 177 2.97 -2.16 15.37
CA PHE A 177 1.58 -1.72 15.21
C PHE A 177 0.99 -1.17 16.51
N GLY A 178 -0.11 -0.44 16.40
CA GLY A 178 -1.01 -0.21 17.52
C GLY A 178 -1.72 -1.52 17.88
N VAL A 179 -1.66 -1.95 19.12
CA VAL A 179 -2.24 -3.21 19.61
C VAL A 179 -3.38 -2.94 20.56
N MET A 180 -4.45 -3.72 20.45
CA MET A 180 -5.66 -3.52 21.23
C MET A 180 -6.16 -4.78 21.93
N ALA A 181 -6.85 -4.58 23.06
CA ALA A 181 -7.67 -5.56 23.73
C ALA A 181 -9.15 -5.22 23.59
N VAL A 182 -10.00 -6.21 23.36
CA VAL A 182 -11.45 -6.02 23.15
C VAL A 182 -12.27 -6.90 24.09
N ASN A 183 -13.53 -6.52 24.31
CA ASN A 183 -14.51 -7.40 24.95
C ASN A 183 -15.26 -8.28 23.91
N GLU A 184 -16.21 -9.09 24.38
CA GLU A 184 -17.03 -9.98 23.54
C GLU A 184 -17.85 -9.24 22.47
N ASN A 185 -18.19 -7.98 22.73
CA ASN A 185 -18.93 -7.10 21.79
C ASN A 185 -18.01 -6.26 20.91
N LEU A 186 -16.70 -6.58 20.84
CA LEU A 186 -15.67 -5.86 20.09
C LEU A 186 -15.45 -4.41 20.52
N LYS A 187 -15.98 -4.01 21.69
CA LYS A 187 -15.63 -2.71 22.25
C LYS A 187 -14.19 -2.76 22.77
N VAL A 188 -13.37 -1.79 22.36
CA VAL A 188 -11.96 -1.70 22.75
C VAL A 188 -11.88 -1.34 24.22
N LYS A 189 -11.06 -2.07 24.98
CA LYS A 189 -10.79 -1.86 26.41
C LYS A 189 -9.41 -1.28 26.68
N ASP A 190 -8.48 -1.54 25.78
CA ASP A 190 -7.11 -1.07 25.86
C ASP A 190 -6.52 -0.89 24.47
N PHE A 191 -5.67 0.11 24.29
CA PHE A 191 -4.97 0.43 23.05
C PHE A 191 -3.58 0.98 23.36
N VAL A 192 -2.55 0.31 22.82
CA VAL A 192 -1.15 0.73 23.00
C VAL A 192 -0.47 0.83 21.65
N GLU A 193 0.00 2.04 21.31
CA GLU A 193 0.73 2.27 20.06
C GLU A 193 2.17 1.77 20.17
N LYS A 194 2.53 0.81 19.31
CA LYS A 194 3.88 0.22 19.17
C LYS A 194 4.49 -0.24 20.50
N PRO A 195 3.80 -1.12 21.25
CA PRO A 195 4.28 -1.58 22.53
C PRO A 195 5.55 -2.44 22.37
N LYS A 196 6.50 -2.30 23.31
CA LYS A 196 7.67 -3.18 23.37
C LYS A 196 7.32 -4.63 23.68
N ASP A 197 6.27 -4.82 24.48
CA ASP A 197 5.70 -6.13 24.84
C ASP A 197 4.21 -6.10 24.49
N PRO A 198 3.83 -6.57 23.27
CA PRO A 198 2.45 -6.51 22.81
C PRO A 198 1.51 -7.37 23.68
N PRO A 199 0.35 -6.85 24.13
CA PRO A 199 -0.62 -7.64 24.86
C PRO A 199 -1.16 -8.81 24.01
N PRO A 200 -1.32 -10.00 24.58
CA PRO A 200 -1.90 -11.13 23.88
C PRO A 200 -3.40 -10.96 23.70
N MET A 201 -3.93 -11.58 22.65
CA MET A 201 -5.38 -11.68 22.44
C MET A 201 -5.98 -12.69 23.46
N VAL A 202 -7.19 -12.40 23.94
CA VAL A 202 -7.91 -13.29 24.85
C VAL A 202 -8.10 -14.66 24.20
N GLY A 203 -7.63 -15.71 24.87
CA GLY A 203 -7.70 -17.10 24.38
C GLY A 203 -6.62 -17.49 23.37
N LYS A 204 -5.75 -16.56 22.94
CA LYS A 204 -4.65 -16.80 21.99
C LYS A 204 -3.37 -16.10 22.47
N PRO A 205 -2.54 -16.74 23.34
CA PRO A 205 -1.40 -16.08 23.98
C PRO A 205 -0.28 -15.66 23.00
N ASP A 206 -0.16 -16.34 21.87
CA ASP A 206 0.87 -16.09 20.87
C ASP A 206 0.42 -15.11 19.76
N VAL A 207 -0.80 -14.57 19.88
CA VAL A 207 -1.43 -13.67 18.90
C VAL A 207 -1.79 -12.35 19.56
N SER A 208 -1.63 -11.25 18.83
CA SER A 208 -2.09 -9.92 19.22
C SER A 208 -3.06 -9.38 18.18
N LEU A 209 -3.96 -8.48 18.60
CA LEU A 209 -4.90 -7.79 17.71
C LEU A 209 -4.32 -6.43 17.32
N ALA A 210 -3.84 -6.33 16.10
CA ALA A 210 -3.15 -5.16 15.57
C ALA A 210 -4.07 -4.23 14.78
N SER A 211 -3.89 -2.91 14.94
CA SER A 211 -4.54 -1.90 14.13
C SER A 211 -3.99 -1.92 12.69
N MET A 212 -4.88 -1.87 11.72
CA MET A 212 -4.53 -1.80 10.29
C MET A 212 -4.39 -0.34 9.79
N GLY A 213 -4.56 0.67 10.64
CA GLY A 213 -4.60 2.06 10.18
C GLY A 213 -5.84 2.39 9.35
N ILE A 214 -6.93 1.68 9.60
CA ILE A 214 -8.23 1.84 8.93
C ILE A 214 -9.25 2.25 9.98
N TYR A 215 -9.90 3.40 9.79
CA TYR A 215 -10.82 3.97 10.77
C TYR A 215 -12.12 4.40 10.13
N VAL A 216 -13.25 4.11 10.78
CA VAL A 216 -14.57 4.70 10.46
C VAL A 216 -14.96 5.61 11.62
N PHE A 217 -15.40 6.81 11.30
CA PHE A 217 -15.90 7.80 12.25
C PHE A 217 -17.27 8.32 11.84
N ASP A 218 -18.12 8.63 12.83
CA ASP A 218 -19.15 9.63 12.65
C ASP A 218 -18.46 10.97 12.34
N ALA A 219 -18.89 11.68 11.28
CA ALA A 219 -18.20 12.88 10.82
C ALA A 219 -18.13 13.98 11.90
N ASP A 220 -19.25 14.26 12.55
CA ASP A 220 -19.31 15.30 13.61
C ASP A 220 -18.40 14.96 14.79
N TYR A 221 -18.32 13.67 15.13
CA TYR A 221 -17.43 13.21 16.20
C TYR A 221 -15.96 13.36 15.82
N LEU A 222 -15.60 13.02 14.59
CA LEU A 222 -14.24 13.24 14.11
C LEU A 222 -13.85 14.72 14.17
N TYR A 223 -14.75 15.63 13.76
CA TYR A 223 -14.48 17.07 13.82
C TYR A 223 -14.26 17.54 15.26
N GLU A 224 -15.04 17.04 16.21
CA GLU A 224 -14.87 17.32 17.63
C GLU A 224 -13.51 16.81 18.14
N MET A 225 -13.14 15.57 17.85
CA MET A 225 -11.87 14.97 18.27
C MET A 225 -10.66 15.72 17.72
N LEU A 226 -10.67 16.05 16.42
CA LEU A 226 -9.58 16.78 15.78
C LEU A 226 -9.43 18.21 16.31
N ASN A 227 -10.55 18.91 16.58
CA ASN A 227 -10.50 20.23 17.19
C ASN A 227 -9.92 20.20 18.60
N ARG A 228 -10.22 19.18 19.39
CA ARG A 228 -9.62 19.00 20.73
C ARG A 228 -8.14 18.64 20.62
N GLU A 229 -7.78 17.78 19.66
CA GLU A 229 -6.41 17.30 19.47
C GLU A 229 -5.48 18.45 19.12
N VAL A 230 -5.80 19.26 18.12
CA VAL A 230 -4.95 20.38 17.66
C VAL A 230 -4.69 21.44 18.74
N ASN A 231 -5.62 21.60 19.68
CA ASN A 231 -5.50 22.53 20.82
C ASN A 231 -4.79 21.92 22.04
N THR A 232 -4.39 20.64 21.98
CA THR A 232 -3.67 19.98 23.06
C THR A 232 -2.16 20.14 22.86
N PRO A 233 -1.43 20.70 23.83
CA PRO A 233 0.01 20.87 23.73
C PRO A 233 0.74 19.50 23.71
N TYR A 234 1.87 19.45 23.02
CA TYR A 234 2.79 18.29 22.98
C TYR A 234 2.21 17.00 22.38
N THR A 235 1.22 17.09 21.49
CA THR A 235 0.73 15.94 20.72
C THR A 235 1.65 15.62 19.55
N SER A 236 1.57 14.37 19.06
CA SER A 236 2.24 13.92 17.82
C SER A 236 1.39 14.19 16.58
N HIS A 237 0.15 14.66 16.77
CA HIS A 237 -0.87 14.82 15.74
C HIS A 237 -1.14 13.54 14.95
N ASP A 238 -1.15 12.40 15.63
CA ASP A 238 -1.27 11.07 15.07
C ASP A 238 -2.55 10.37 15.55
N PHE A 239 -3.24 9.65 14.64
CA PHE A 239 -4.46 8.94 15.02
C PHE A 239 -4.22 7.92 16.12
N GLY A 240 -3.18 7.07 15.96
CA GLY A 240 -2.90 6.00 16.91
C GLY A 240 -2.47 6.52 18.29
N LYS A 241 -1.66 7.58 18.32
CA LYS A 241 -1.09 8.10 19.57
C LYS A 241 -2.00 9.08 20.30
N ASP A 242 -2.78 9.87 19.56
CA ASP A 242 -3.45 11.03 20.14
C ASP A 242 -4.97 10.96 20.03
N VAL A 243 -5.54 10.44 18.92
CA VAL A 243 -6.99 10.43 18.69
C VAL A 243 -7.64 9.17 19.26
N LEU A 244 -7.13 7.96 18.91
CA LEU A 244 -7.73 6.71 19.38
C LEU A 244 -7.73 6.53 20.89
N PRO A 245 -6.67 6.91 21.64
CA PRO A 245 -6.71 6.86 23.11
C PRO A 245 -7.85 7.69 23.71
N ARG A 246 -8.16 8.86 23.13
CA ARG A 246 -9.30 9.69 23.59
C ARG A 246 -10.65 9.03 23.28
N CYS A 247 -10.79 8.43 22.08
CA CYS A 247 -11.98 7.67 21.76
C CYS A 247 -12.17 6.48 22.71
N LEU A 248 -11.08 5.89 23.18
CA LEU A 248 -11.08 4.82 24.18
C LEU A 248 -11.55 5.35 25.55
N GLU A 249 -11.00 6.46 26.04
CA GLU A 249 -11.39 7.10 27.31
C GLU A 249 -12.89 7.46 27.33
N GLU A 250 -13.44 7.93 26.21
CA GLU A 250 -14.88 8.22 26.06
C GLU A 250 -15.73 6.96 25.87
N GLY A 251 -15.11 5.80 25.73
CA GLY A 251 -15.80 4.52 25.56
C GLY A 251 -16.54 4.38 24.22
N THR A 252 -16.11 5.10 23.19
CA THR A 252 -16.73 5.15 21.86
C THR A 252 -16.01 4.31 20.81
N LEU A 253 -14.88 3.70 21.17
CA LEU A 253 -14.00 2.94 20.26
C LEU A 253 -14.40 1.47 20.19
N TYR A 254 -14.63 0.98 18.95
CA TYR A 254 -14.93 -0.42 18.64
C TYR A 254 -13.93 -0.96 17.64
N ALA A 255 -13.72 -2.28 17.66
CA ALA A 255 -12.87 -2.98 16.72
C ALA A 255 -13.72 -3.67 15.62
N HIS A 256 -13.22 -3.67 14.39
CA HIS A 256 -13.73 -4.47 13.28
C HIS A 256 -12.66 -5.48 12.85
N PRO A 257 -12.81 -6.78 13.17
CA PRO A 257 -11.89 -7.80 12.73
C PRO A 257 -11.87 -7.91 11.20
N PHE A 258 -10.72 -7.78 10.58
CA PHE A 258 -10.51 -7.88 9.14
C PHE A 258 -11.07 -9.18 8.55
N SER A 259 -11.04 -10.27 9.33
CA SER A 259 -11.61 -11.56 8.96
C SER A 259 -13.11 -11.50 8.59
N ARG A 260 -13.86 -10.50 9.04
CA ARG A 260 -15.27 -10.32 8.71
C ARG A 260 -15.51 -9.69 7.34
N SER A 261 -14.50 -9.02 6.78
CA SER A 261 -14.64 -8.22 5.56
C SER A 261 -13.54 -8.47 4.54
N CYS A 262 -12.55 -9.33 4.82
CA CYS A 262 -11.52 -9.66 3.84
C CYS A 262 -12.11 -10.44 2.66
N MET A 263 -11.60 -10.14 1.45
CA MET A 263 -12.07 -10.69 0.19
C MET A 263 -11.00 -11.55 -0.48
N GLY A 264 -11.43 -12.49 -1.36
CA GLY A 264 -10.50 -13.31 -2.15
C GLY A 264 -9.83 -14.44 -1.37
N ARG A 265 -10.55 -15.03 -0.41
CA ARG A 265 -10.05 -16.20 0.33
C ARG A 265 -10.02 -17.42 -0.57
N ASN A 266 -8.85 -18.03 -0.75
CA ASN A 266 -8.72 -19.30 -1.46
C ASN A 266 -9.05 -20.51 -0.59
N THR A 267 -8.85 -20.40 0.76
CA THR A 267 -9.16 -21.42 1.77
C THR A 267 -9.66 -20.77 3.05
N GLU A 268 -10.41 -21.49 3.89
CA GLU A 268 -10.82 -21.01 5.21
C GLU A 268 -9.59 -20.69 6.06
N GLY A 269 -9.41 -19.41 6.40
CA GLY A 269 -8.34 -18.93 7.27
C GLY A 269 -7.24 -18.10 6.59
N ASP A 270 -7.11 -18.13 5.28
CA ASP A 270 -6.10 -17.35 4.58
C ASP A 270 -6.48 -15.86 4.52
N ILE A 271 -5.86 -15.06 5.36
CA ILE A 271 -6.02 -13.62 5.43
C ILE A 271 -4.73 -12.97 4.94
N TYR A 272 -4.81 -12.23 3.81
CA TYR A 272 -3.64 -11.53 3.29
C TYR A 272 -3.73 -10.03 3.55
N TRP A 273 -2.83 -9.55 4.38
CA TRP A 273 -2.56 -8.14 4.59
C TRP A 273 -1.06 -7.94 4.79
N ARG A 274 -0.47 -6.95 4.12
CA ARG A 274 0.96 -6.63 4.23
C ARG A 274 1.17 -5.12 4.31
N ASP A 275 1.92 -4.67 5.32
CA ASP A 275 2.62 -3.39 5.31
C ASP A 275 3.94 -3.57 4.56
N VAL A 276 4.01 -3.13 3.32
CA VAL A 276 5.22 -3.21 2.50
C VAL A 276 6.18 -2.06 2.83
N GLY A 277 6.49 -1.89 4.09
CA GLY A 277 7.26 -0.77 4.64
C GLY A 277 8.78 -0.90 4.59
N THR A 278 9.32 -2.08 4.28
CA THR A 278 10.77 -2.35 4.17
C THR A 278 11.11 -2.99 2.83
N LEU A 279 12.38 -2.97 2.42
CA LEU A 279 12.82 -3.63 1.18
C LEU A 279 12.51 -5.13 1.19
N ASP A 280 12.70 -5.79 2.34
CA ASP A 280 12.40 -7.22 2.50
C ASP A 280 10.91 -7.51 2.35
N SER A 281 10.05 -6.74 3.03
CA SER A 281 8.60 -6.93 2.95
C SER A 281 8.03 -6.58 1.58
N PHE A 282 8.53 -5.53 0.94
CA PHE A 282 8.15 -5.16 -0.43
C PHE A 282 8.55 -6.25 -1.44
N TRP A 283 9.78 -6.75 -1.36
CA TRP A 283 10.26 -7.83 -2.21
C TRP A 283 9.46 -9.10 -1.99
N GLN A 284 9.31 -9.55 -0.73
CA GLN A 284 8.60 -10.77 -0.38
C GLN A 284 7.15 -10.75 -0.86
N SER A 285 6.44 -9.63 -0.64
CA SER A 285 5.04 -9.48 -1.07
C SER A 285 4.85 -9.55 -2.59
N ASN A 286 5.84 -9.11 -3.37
CA ASN A 286 5.80 -9.32 -4.82
C ASN A 286 6.11 -10.78 -5.20
N ILE A 287 7.06 -11.42 -4.52
CA ILE A 287 7.43 -12.83 -4.78
C ILE A 287 6.31 -13.78 -4.33
N ASP A 288 5.54 -13.47 -3.30
CA ASP A 288 4.38 -14.27 -2.89
C ASP A 288 3.37 -14.47 -4.05
N LEU A 289 3.29 -13.51 -4.99
CA LEU A 289 2.37 -13.58 -6.14
C LEU A 289 2.75 -14.60 -7.21
N VAL A 290 3.99 -15.08 -7.24
CA VAL A 290 4.46 -16.04 -8.26
C VAL A 290 4.21 -17.50 -7.87
N SER A 291 3.65 -17.73 -6.69
CA SER A 291 3.19 -19.05 -6.26
C SER A 291 2.04 -19.53 -7.15
N GLU A 292 1.91 -20.85 -7.32
CA GLU A 292 0.78 -21.47 -8.05
C GLU A 292 -0.57 -21.13 -7.37
N HIS A 293 -0.59 -21.05 -6.03
CA HIS A 293 -1.76 -20.69 -5.24
C HIS A 293 -1.40 -19.54 -4.28
N PRO A 294 -1.33 -18.28 -4.80
CA PRO A 294 -0.97 -17.16 -3.97
C PRO A 294 -2.10 -16.82 -3.00
N GLN A 295 -1.75 -16.45 -1.76
CA GLN A 295 -2.74 -15.96 -0.78
C GLN A 295 -3.48 -14.70 -1.28
N LEU A 296 -2.78 -13.85 -2.04
CA LEU A 296 -3.36 -12.71 -2.74
C LEU A 296 -3.49 -13.04 -4.22
N ASP A 297 -4.69 -13.40 -4.65
CA ASP A 297 -4.98 -13.59 -6.06
C ASP A 297 -5.30 -12.24 -6.74
N ILE A 298 -4.38 -11.77 -7.60
CA ILE A 298 -4.56 -10.55 -8.39
C ILE A 298 -5.40 -10.76 -9.66
N TYR A 299 -5.71 -12.02 -10.01
CA TYR A 299 -6.55 -12.40 -11.15
C TYR A 299 -8.01 -12.61 -10.78
N ASP A 300 -8.37 -12.54 -9.50
CA ASP A 300 -9.73 -12.66 -9.02
C ASP A 300 -10.64 -11.56 -9.60
N GLN A 301 -11.56 -11.97 -10.47
CA GLN A 301 -12.52 -11.08 -11.13
C GLN A 301 -13.71 -10.71 -10.24
N SER A 302 -13.93 -11.42 -9.13
CA SER A 302 -15.01 -11.09 -8.17
C SER A 302 -14.66 -9.85 -7.33
N TRP A 303 -13.35 -9.60 -7.12
CA TRP A 303 -12.83 -8.41 -6.42
C TRP A 303 -11.60 -7.87 -7.13
N PRO A 304 -11.77 -7.24 -8.31
CA PRO A 304 -10.65 -6.86 -9.18
C PRO A 304 -9.84 -5.71 -8.59
N ILE A 305 -8.52 -5.82 -8.65
CA ILE A 305 -7.63 -4.69 -8.37
C ILE A 305 -7.40 -3.94 -9.67
N ARG A 306 -7.92 -2.72 -9.75
CA ARG A 306 -7.81 -1.82 -10.90
C ARG A 306 -6.48 -1.05 -10.82
N GLY A 307 -6.12 -0.36 -11.89
CA GLY A 307 -4.94 0.49 -11.95
C GLY A 307 -4.93 1.29 -13.24
N ASN A 308 -3.83 1.97 -13.54
CA ASN A 308 -3.69 2.69 -14.80
C ASN A 308 -3.60 1.71 -15.97
N PRO A 309 -4.57 1.68 -16.90
CA PRO A 309 -4.52 0.81 -18.07
C PRO A 309 -3.47 1.34 -19.08
N VAL A 310 -2.19 1.03 -18.82
CA VAL A 310 -1.13 1.35 -19.78
C VAL A 310 -1.28 0.43 -20.97
N GLN A 311 -1.53 1.01 -22.14
CA GLN A 311 -1.51 0.26 -23.39
C GLN A 311 -0.07 -0.24 -23.65
N SER A 312 0.13 -1.55 -23.62
CA SER A 312 1.40 -2.19 -23.89
C SER A 312 1.24 -3.25 -25.00
N TYR A 313 2.33 -3.47 -25.72
CA TYR A 313 2.37 -4.55 -26.69
C TYR A 313 2.45 -5.91 -26.00
N PRO A 314 2.09 -7.03 -26.67
CA PRO A 314 2.36 -8.36 -26.14
C PRO A 314 3.84 -8.55 -25.85
N SER A 315 4.15 -9.26 -24.77
CA SER A 315 5.53 -9.61 -24.45
C SER A 315 6.07 -10.64 -25.45
N LYS A 316 7.32 -10.45 -25.89
CA LYS A 316 7.98 -11.26 -26.90
C LYS A 316 9.11 -12.07 -26.28
N PHE A 317 9.06 -13.37 -26.48
CA PHE A 317 10.09 -14.31 -26.07
C PHE A 317 10.79 -14.86 -27.31
N PHE A 318 12.11 -14.86 -27.29
CA PHE A 318 12.91 -15.34 -28.39
C PHE A 318 14.05 -16.22 -27.87
N TYR A 319 13.96 -17.54 -28.15
CA TYR A 319 14.91 -18.56 -27.73
C TYR A 319 15.50 -19.24 -28.93
N LYS A 320 16.83 -19.14 -29.10
CA LYS A 320 17.61 -19.86 -30.08
C LYS A 320 18.32 -21.05 -29.46
N ASN A 321 18.68 -20.93 -28.17
CA ASN A 321 19.45 -21.94 -27.47
C ASN A 321 18.52 -22.90 -26.70
N ALA A 322 18.42 -24.14 -27.16
CA ALA A 322 17.57 -25.18 -26.55
C ALA A 322 18.01 -25.57 -25.13
N ASN A 323 19.23 -25.22 -24.70
CA ASN A 323 19.74 -25.53 -23.36
C ASN A 323 19.34 -24.48 -22.30
N ILE A 324 18.71 -23.37 -22.68
CA ILE A 324 18.25 -22.37 -21.75
C ILE A 324 16.88 -22.78 -21.19
N LYS A 325 16.77 -22.92 -19.86
CA LYS A 325 15.49 -23.05 -19.19
C LYS A 325 14.77 -21.69 -19.30
N PRO A 326 13.62 -21.60 -20.01
CA PRO A 326 13.06 -20.30 -20.34
C PRO A 326 12.50 -19.58 -19.09
N VAL A 327 11.19 -19.47 -19.00
CA VAL A 327 10.49 -18.81 -17.89
C VAL A 327 9.85 -19.86 -16.99
N ASP A 328 9.98 -19.69 -15.68
CA ASP A 328 9.43 -20.59 -14.68
C ASP A 328 8.85 -19.77 -13.51
N ASN A 329 7.63 -20.09 -13.07
CA ASN A 329 6.96 -19.48 -11.91
C ASN A 329 7.17 -17.96 -11.80
N SER A 330 6.81 -17.21 -12.82
CA SER A 330 7.10 -15.78 -12.88
C SER A 330 5.94 -14.97 -13.44
N LEU A 331 5.77 -13.74 -12.97
CA LEU A 331 4.84 -12.77 -13.56
C LEU A 331 5.58 -11.86 -14.53
N ILE A 332 5.07 -11.73 -15.76
CA ILE A 332 5.69 -10.89 -16.79
C ILE A 332 4.66 -9.90 -17.34
N GLY A 333 4.97 -8.61 -17.16
CA GLY A 333 4.16 -7.50 -17.67
C GLY A 333 4.16 -7.39 -19.19
N GLY A 334 3.39 -6.44 -19.72
CA GLY A 334 3.27 -6.22 -21.15
C GLY A 334 4.48 -5.53 -21.77
N GLY A 335 4.71 -5.78 -23.08
CA GLY A 335 5.76 -5.10 -23.86
C GLY A 335 7.18 -5.54 -23.54
N CYS A 336 7.39 -6.61 -22.81
CA CYS A 336 8.72 -7.15 -22.53
C CYS A 336 9.33 -7.83 -23.77
N VAL A 337 10.64 -7.72 -23.91
CA VAL A 337 11.41 -8.43 -24.97
C VAL A 337 12.52 -9.22 -24.28
N ILE A 338 12.39 -10.54 -24.32
CA ILE A 338 13.28 -11.47 -23.63
C ILE A 338 13.96 -12.35 -24.67
N THR A 339 15.30 -12.30 -24.71
CA THR A 339 16.12 -13.01 -25.69
C THR A 339 17.10 -13.94 -24.99
N ASP A 340 16.98 -15.24 -25.24
CA ASP A 340 17.90 -16.29 -24.74
C ASP A 340 18.29 -16.08 -23.24
N ALA A 341 17.30 -15.83 -22.37
CA ALA A 341 17.49 -15.58 -20.94
C ALA A 341 16.62 -16.50 -20.11
N SER A 342 17.08 -16.85 -18.90
CA SER A 342 16.31 -17.63 -17.92
C SER A 342 15.71 -16.71 -16.86
N ILE A 343 14.44 -16.97 -16.51
CA ILE A 343 13.71 -16.21 -15.51
C ILE A 343 12.99 -17.20 -14.60
N SER A 344 13.17 -17.09 -13.29
CA SER A 344 12.51 -17.94 -12.32
C SER A 344 12.08 -17.16 -11.07
N TYR A 345 10.92 -17.50 -10.54
CA TYR A 345 10.34 -16.93 -9.30
C TYR A 345 10.44 -15.41 -9.22
N SER A 346 10.18 -14.73 -10.34
CA SER A 346 10.43 -13.29 -10.49
C SER A 346 9.20 -12.53 -10.96
N VAL A 347 9.14 -11.24 -10.60
CA VAL A 347 8.11 -10.31 -11.07
C VAL A 347 8.75 -9.27 -11.97
N LEU A 348 8.43 -9.33 -13.25
CA LEU A 348 8.86 -8.38 -14.27
C LEU A 348 7.70 -7.46 -14.64
N PHE A 349 7.91 -6.16 -14.52
CA PHE A 349 6.93 -5.16 -14.90
C PHE A 349 6.93 -4.88 -16.41
N ASP A 350 6.24 -3.83 -16.84
CA ASP A 350 6.07 -3.53 -18.27
C ASP A 350 7.37 -3.04 -18.95
N ARG A 351 7.49 -3.33 -20.23
CA ARG A 351 8.52 -2.80 -21.16
C ARG A 351 9.96 -3.07 -20.72
N ILE A 352 10.21 -4.24 -20.15
CA ILE A 352 11.56 -4.70 -19.80
C ILE A 352 12.22 -5.37 -21.02
N ARG A 353 13.52 -5.10 -21.19
CA ARG A 353 14.36 -5.76 -22.19
C ARG A 353 15.43 -6.59 -21.49
N ILE A 354 15.52 -7.87 -21.84
CA ILE A 354 16.54 -8.78 -21.31
C ILE A 354 17.29 -9.40 -22.47
N ASN A 355 18.63 -9.25 -22.46
CA ASN A 355 19.49 -9.74 -23.49
C ASN A 355 20.07 -11.13 -23.16
N GLU A 356 20.68 -11.77 -24.19
CA GLU A 356 21.12 -13.14 -24.21
C GLU A 356 22.08 -13.53 -23.07
N GLY A 357 21.95 -14.75 -22.58
CA GLY A 357 22.80 -15.33 -21.53
C GLY A 357 22.49 -14.85 -20.11
N SER A 358 21.49 -13.99 -19.92
CA SER A 358 21.17 -13.45 -18.61
C SER A 358 20.24 -14.37 -17.81
N SER A 359 20.40 -14.38 -16.49
CA SER A 359 19.63 -15.16 -15.53
C SER A 359 19.05 -14.26 -14.44
N ILE A 360 17.72 -14.33 -14.25
CA ILE A 360 17.00 -13.57 -13.25
C ILE A 360 16.26 -14.55 -12.35
N ASP A 361 16.52 -14.49 -11.04
CA ASP A 361 15.99 -15.42 -10.07
C ASP A 361 15.56 -14.69 -8.80
N TYR A 362 14.37 -14.99 -8.27
CA TYR A 362 13.76 -14.35 -7.10
C TYR A 362 13.91 -12.82 -7.10
N SER A 363 13.58 -12.16 -8.22
CA SER A 363 13.83 -10.74 -8.39
C SER A 363 12.59 -9.97 -8.81
N VAL A 364 12.53 -8.70 -8.38
CA VAL A 364 11.50 -7.74 -8.76
C VAL A 364 12.13 -6.70 -9.67
N VAL A 365 11.72 -6.68 -10.94
CA VAL A 365 12.28 -5.75 -11.94
C VAL A 365 11.18 -4.77 -12.34
N LEU A 366 11.36 -3.49 -11.97
CA LEU A 366 10.40 -2.42 -12.20
C LEU A 366 10.39 -1.96 -13.68
N PRO A 367 9.39 -1.16 -14.12
CA PRO A 367 9.20 -0.84 -15.54
C PRO A 367 10.42 -0.24 -16.23
N GLU A 368 10.52 -0.52 -17.54
CA GLU A 368 11.47 0.12 -18.46
C GLU A 368 12.95 -0.12 -18.12
N VAL A 369 13.24 -1.27 -17.50
CA VAL A 369 14.61 -1.74 -17.22
C VAL A 369 15.18 -2.44 -18.45
N VAL A 370 16.45 -2.17 -18.72
CA VAL A 370 17.24 -2.88 -19.73
C VAL A 370 18.33 -3.69 -19.03
N ILE A 371 18.33 -5.01 -19.25
CA ILE A 371 19.34 -5.92 -18.71
C ILE A 371 20.26 -6.36 -19.85
N GLY A 372 21.55 -6.13 -19.67
CA GLY A 372 22.61 -6.47 -20.62
C GLY A 372 22.76 -7.98 -20.84
N LYS A 373 23.80 -8.38 -21.55
CA LYS A 373 24.13 -9.78 -21.82
C LYS A 373 24.86 -10.42 -20.63
N ASN A 374 24.64 -11.73 -20.44
CA ASN A 374 25.35 -12.54 -19.46
C ASN A 374 25.28 -12.00 -18.01
N CYS A 375 24.19 -11.30 -17.68
CA CYS A 375 23.94 -10.78 -16.32
C CYS A 375 23.39 -11.89 -15.41
N ILE A 376 23.70 -11.78 -14.09
CA ILE A 376 23.12 -12.65 -13.07
C ILE A 376 22.48 -11.78 -11.98
N LEU A 377 21.16 -11.86 -11.87
CA LEU A 377 20.38 -11.11 -10.89
C LEU A 377 19.67 -12.10 -9.96
N ARG A 378 19.91 -11.99 -8.65
CA ARG A 378 19.30 -12.86 -7.63
C ARG A 378 18.84 -12.05 -6.42
N HIS A 379 17.65 -12.31 -5.91
CA HIS A 379 17.11 -11.67 -4.71
C HIS A 379 17.31 -10.14 -4.74
N CYS A 380 16.91 -9.50 -5.85
CA CYS A 380 17.09 -8.07 -6.00
C CYS A 380 15.80 -7.33 -6.39
N ILE A 381 15.80 -6.04 -6.12
CA ILE A 381 14.82 -5.07 -6.62
C ILE A 381 15.59 -4.15 -7.56
N ILE A 382 15.23 -4.16 -8.85
CA ILE A 382 15.82 -3.26 -9.85
C ILE A 382 14.81 -2.15 -10.10
N ASP A 383 15.17 -0.91 -9.73
CA ASP A 383 14.30 0.24 -9.91
C ASP A 383 14.13 0.58 -11.40
N ARG A 384 13.04 1.29 -11.72
CA ARG A 384 12.67 1.67 -13.08
C ARG A 384 13.79 2.42 -13.81
N HIS A 385 13.86 2.28 -15.12
CA HIS A 385 14.82 2.92 -16.00
C HIS A 385 16.31 2.53 -15.74
N CYS A 386 16.56 1.52 -14.93
CA CYS A 386 17.93 0.99 -14.80
C CYS A 386 18.40 0.38 -16.12
N VAL A 387 19.65 0.66 -16.49
CA VAL A 387 20.36 0.00 -17.58
C VAL A 387 21.48 -0.80 -16.93
N ILE A 388 21.31 -2.12 -16.87
CA ILE A 388 22.27 -3.05 -16.26
C ILE A 388 23.33 -3.39 -17.32
N PRO A 389 24.61 -3.08 -17.10
CA PRO A 389 25.69 -3.39 -18.06
C PRO A 389 25.89 -4.89 -18.24
N ASP A 390 26.48 -5.25 -19.39
CA ASP A 390 26.81 -6.65 -19.73
C ASP A 390 27.69 -7.29 -18.62
N GLY A 391 27.41 -8.55 -18.30
CA GLY A 391 28.16 -9.33 -17.32
C GLY A 391 27.97 -8.95 -15.86
N MET A 392 27.06 -7.99 -15.55
CA MET A 392 26.85 -7.56 -14.17
C MET A 392 26.25 -8.67 -13.31
N ARG A 393 26.79 -8.84 -12.10
CA ARG A 393 26.32 -9.81 -11.11
C ARG A 393 25.80 -9.05 -9.89
N ILE A 394 24.54 -9.32 -9.52
CA ILE A 394 23.80 -8.67 -8.41
C ILE A 394 23.16 -9.77 -7.56
N GLY A 395 23.27 -9.68 -6.23
CA GLY A 395 22.74 -10.66 -5.31
C GLY A 395 23.49 -11.99 -5.27
N VAL A 396 24.71 -12.02 -5.81
CA VAL A 396 25.58 -13.21 -5.87
C VAL A 396 26.69 -13.12 -4.83
N ASP A 397 27.32 -11.96 -4.71
CA ASP A 397 28.37 -11.66 -3.75
C ASP A 397 27.96 -10.49 -2.86
N LYS A 398 27.57 -10.80 -1.64
CA LYS A 398 27.04 -9.82 -0.67
C LYS A 398 28.05 -8.73 -0.30
N GLU A 399 29.33 -9.04 -0.23
CA GLU A 399 30.35 -8.05 0.13
C GLU A 399 30.59 -7.06 -1.02
N SER A 400 30.62 -7.55 -2.24
CA SER A 400 30.66 -6.73 -3.45
C SER A 400 29.41 -5.86 -3.58
N ASP A 401 28.23 -6.42 -3.30
CA ASP A 401 26.96 -5.70 -3.42
C ASP A 401 26.83 -4.58 -2.39
N ARG A 402 27.27 -4.77 -1.15
CA ARG A 402 27.27 -3.72 -0.11
C ARG A 402 28.09 -2.49 -0.47
N LYS A 403 29.16 -2.67 -1.27
CA LYS A 403 30.00 -1.56 -1.74
C LYS A 403 29.37 -0.76 -2.88
N ARG A 404 28.47 -1.37 -3.63
CA ARG A 404 27.88 -0.81 -4.86
C ARG A 404 26.44 -0.37 -4.71
N PHE A 405 25.65 -1.10 -3.93
CA PHE A 405 24.21 -1.06 -3.87
C PHE A 405 23.70 -1.02 -2.44
N ARG A 406 22.38 -0.80 -2.29
CA ARG A 406 21.71 -0.91 -1.00
C ARG A 406 21.37 -2.37 -0.72
N VAL A 407 21.85 -2.92 0.37
CA VAL A 407 21.44 -4.24 0.86
C VAL A 407 20.44 -4.06 2.00
N SER A 408 19.38 -4.84 2.00
CA SER A 408 18.33 -4.80 3.04
C SER A 408 18.89 -5.16 4.42
N SER A 409 18.14 -4.84 5.47
CA SER A 409 18.53 -5.10 6.86
C SER A 409 18.76 -6.59 7.16
N SER A 410 17.99 -7.47 6.53
CA SER A 410 18.19 -8.93 6.62
C SER A 410 19.43 -9.44 5.86
N GLY A 411 20.01 -8.61 4.98
CA GLY A 411 21.07 -8.99 4.06
C GLY A 411 20.63 -9.90 2.92
N LYS A 412 19.30 -10.06 2.70
CA LYS A 412 18.74 -10.96 1.70
C LYS A 412 18.52 -10.28 0.35
N VAL A 413 18.08 -9.03 0.34
CA VAL A 413 17.61 -8.31 -0.84
C VAL A 413 18.55 -7.18 -1.20
N VAL A 414 18.86 -7.03 -2.50
CA VAL A 414 19.70 -5.95 -3.03
C VAL A 414 18.84 -4.99 -3.84
N LEU A 415 18.82 -3.71 -3.47
CA LEU A 415 18.18 -2.65 -4.25
C LEU A 415 19.20 -1.99 -5.17
N VAL A 416 18.82 -1.86 -6.43
CA VAL A 416 19.60 -1.15 -7.46
C VAL A 416 18.78 -0.02 -8.05
N THR A 417 19.30 1.19 -8.07
CA THR A 417 18.67 2.37 -8.68
C THR A 417 19.55 2.95 -9.79
N PRO A 418 18.99 3.75 -10.71
CA PRO A 418 19.76 4.40 -11.76
C PRO A 418 20.89 5.28 -11.21
N ALA A 419 20.68 5.94 -10.06
CA ALA A 419 21.69 6.77 -9.41
C ALA A 419 22.89 5.94 -8.90
N MET A 420 22.65 4.72 -8.41
CA MET A 420 23.70 3.80 -7.99
C MET A 420 24.55 3.34 -9.18
N LEU A 421 23.91 2.99 -10.30
CA LEU A 421 24.60 2.58 -11.51
C LEU A 421 25.47 3.71 -12.08
N LYS A 422 24.94 4.93 -12.17
CA LYS A 422 25.71 6.11 -12.62
C LYS A 422 26.97 6.37 -11.77
N ARG A 423 26.90 6.15 -10.45
CA ARG A 423 28.08 6.28 -9.57
C ARG A 423 29.19 5.27 -9.89
N LEU A 424 28.80 4.06 -10.30
CA LEU A 424 29.78 3.02 -10.70
C LEU A 424 30.48 3.35 -12.00
N GLU A 425 29.87 4.12 -12.90
CA GLU A 425 30.44 4.57 -14.17
C GLU A 425 31.37 5.81 -13.99
N GLY A 426 31.56 6.30 -12.76
CA GLY A 426 32.39 7.49 -12.47
C GLY A 426 31.69 8.81 -12.77
N GLY A 427 30.37 8.79 -13.01
CA GLY A 427 29.59 9.98 -13.26
C GLY A 427 29.20 10.71 -11.98
N ASN A 428 29.47 12.04 -11.93
CA ASN A 428 28.79 12.90 -10.96
C ASN A 428 27.28 12.78 -11.16
N VAL A 429 26.56 12.42 -10.12
CA VAL A 429 25.07 12.39 -10.14
C VAL A 429 24.62 13.85 -10.13
N PRO A 430 23.99 14.39 -11.18
CA PRO A 430 23.33 15.68 -11.06
C PRO A 430 22.21 15.56 -10.04
N GLU A 431 22.08 16.52 -9.12
CA GLU A 431 20.95 16.62 -8.19
C GLU A 431 19.60 16.89 -8.89
N GLU A 432 19.59 17.03 -10.20
CA GLU A 432 18.39 17.34 -10.96
C GLU A 432 17.58 16.10 -11.28
N GLY A 433 16.37 16.09 -10.72
CA GLY A 433 15.36 15.07 -10.95
C GLY A 433 14.88 15.05 -12.39
N HIS A 434 14.92 13.90 -13.02
CA HIS A 434 13.97 13.60 -14.08
C HIS A 434 12.60 13.43 -13.43
N LEU A 435 11.79 14.47 -13.52
CA LEU A 435 10.37 14.46 -13.23
C LEU A 435 9.68 13.72 -14.39
N ASP A 436 9.36 12.44 -14.19
CA ASP A 436 8.44 11.68 -15.05
C ASP A 436 7.08 11.47 -14.39
#